data_f3a94c890afcca655da28ac2fb0d3b9b
#
_entry.id   f3a94c890afcca655da28ac2fb0d3b9b
#
_cell.length_a   1.000
_cell.length_b   1.000
_cell.length_c   1.000
_cell.angle_alpha   90.00
_cell.angle_beta   90.00
_cell.angle_gamma   90.00
#
_symmetry.space_group_name_H-M   'P 1'
#
loop_
_entity.id
_entity.type
_entity.pdbx_description
1 polymer ?
#
loop_
_entity_poly.entity_id
_entity_poly.type
_entity_poly.pdbx_seq_one_letter_code
_entity_poly.pdbx_strand_id
1 'polypeptide(L)'
;MLNAIVVDEGSSTTVRYSALKGDGERVIDQLVSAFSGIDPRGLNANEQLAYWLNFRTLLLIKATAQQFPSAKPAQWLEPGNAFLTARMANVAGVDLSIADIDAIVLARAAGHPHIVYGLPLPVREAPAFPRQAYRGATLDADLAAAARGFINRSGVVRTKADAATIPRFVLDRRAHLGGDDAALLMHLRSLADNKLGAKLGAATRLAPDNRLTLNAFAERSFADQDLHGGFRPTAGAGGGAGS
;
A
#
# COMPACT_ATOMS: atom_id res chain seq x y z
N MET A 1 -15.09 0.60 4.36
CA MET A 1 -14.35 1.62 3.60
C MET A 1 -13.29 1.01 2.71
N LEU A 2 -12.27 0.31 3.22
CA LEU A 2 -11.15 -0.18 2.40
C LEU A 2 -11.62 -0.98 1.17
N ASN A 3 -12.52 -1.94 1.31
CA ASN A 3 -13.08 -2.71 0.18
C ASN A 3 -13.76 -1.87 -0.92
N ALA A 4 -14.18 -0.64 -0.60
CA ALA A 4 -14.83 0.24 -1.57
C ALA A 4 -13.83 1.08 -2.39
N ILE A 5 -12.67 1.39 -1.81
CA ILE A 5 -11.68 2.28 -2.42
C ILE A 5 -10.40 1.57 -2.86
N VAL A 6 -10.06 0.42 -2.24
CA VAL A 6 -8.89 -0.38 -2.61
C VAL A 6 -9.32 -1.40 -3.64
N VAL A 7 -8.84 -1.22 -4.86
CA VAL A 7 -9.15 -2.05 -6.03
C VAL A 7 -8.08 -3.13 -6.17
N ASP A 8 -8.53 -4.37 -6.34
CA ASP A 8 -7.65 -5.50 -6.65
C ASP A 8 -7.32 -5.53 -8.15
N GLU A 9 -6.04 -5.49 -8.48
CA GLU A 9 -5.54 -5.64 -9.85
C GLU A 9 -4.83 -7.00 -10.05
N GLY A 10 -5.16 -7.99 -9.22
CA GLY A 10 -4.62 -9.34 -9.27
C GLY A 10 -3.26 -9.50 -8.60
N SER A 11 -2.24 -8.79 -9.05
CA SER A 11 -0.89 -8.84 -8.45
C SER A 11 -0.60 -7.70 -7.47
N SER A 12 -1.48 -6.71 -7.40
CA SER A 12 -1.35 -5.52 -6.54
C SER A 12 -2.73 -4.94 -6.24
N THR A 13 -2.76 -3.93 -5.39
CA THR A 13 -3.95 -3.11 -5.18
C THR A 13 -3.65 -1.66 -5.57
N THR A 14 -4.65 -0.95 -6.06
CA THR A 14 -4.62 0.49 -6.30
C THR A 14 -5.71 1.18 -5.51
N VAL A 15 -5.64 2.49 -5.33
CA VAL A 15 -6.60 3.25 -4.52
C VAL A 15 -7.35 4.26 -5.37
N ARG A 16 -8.68 4.29 -5.23
CA ARG A 16 -9.56 5.30 -5.84
C ARG A 16 -9.56 6.57 -4.99
N TYR A 17 -8.51 7.39 -5.12
CA TYR A 17 -8.41 8.63 -4.35
C TYR A 17 -9.48 9.66 -4.72
N SER A 18 -9.99 9.66 -5.95
CA SER A 18 -11.11 10.49 -6.39
C SER A 18 -12.39 10.24 -5.57
N ALA A 19 -12.67 8.98 -5.21
CA ALA A 19 -13.81 8.62 -4.37
C ALA A 19 -13.72 9.19 -2.94
N LEU A 20 -12.57 9.72 -2.55
CA LEU A 20 -12.33 10.34 -1.24
C LEU A 20 -12.42 11.87 -1.28
N LYS A 21 -13.02 12.43 -2.34
CA LYS A 21 -13.39 13.84 -2.43
C LYS A 21 -14.85 14.03 -2.03
N GLY A 22 -15.22 15.25 -1.64
CA GLY A 22 -16.58 15.60 -1.24
C GLY A 22 -17.11 14.73 -0.10
N ASP A 23 -18.12 13.92 -0.34
CA ASP A 23 -18.72 13.04 0.68
C ASP A 23 -17.74 11.99 1.22
N GLY A 24 -16.84 11.51 0.37
CA GLY A 24 -15.79 10.58 0.78
C GLY A 24 -14.82 11.18 1.80
N GLU A 25 -14.53 12.46 1.70
CA GLU A 25 -13.69 13.19 2.67
C GLU A 25 -14.35 13.23 4.05
N ARG A 26 -15.66 13.50 4.12
CA ARG A 26 -16.40 13.46 5.40
C ARG A 26 -16.38 12.08 6.04
N VAL A 27 -16.52 11.02 5.24
CA VAL A 27 -16.46 9.65 5.76
C VAL A 27 -15.07 9.33 6.34
N ILE A 28 -14.00 9.73 5.65
CA ILE A 28 -12.65 9.48 6.16
C ILE A 28 -12.35 10.28 7.42
N ASP A 29 -12.86 11.52 7.52
CA ASP A 29 -12.72 12.36 8.71
C ASP A 29 -13.45 11.76 9.92
N GLN A 30 -14.66 11.25 9.72
CA GLN A 30 -15.40 10.52 10.76
C GLN A 30 -14.64 9.28 11.25
N LEU A 31 -14.02 8.54 10.34
CA LEU A 31 -13.21 7.38 10.70
C LEU A 31 -11.95 7.78 11.47
N VAL A 32 -11.25 8.85 11.06
CA VAL A 32 -10.11 9.39 11.80
C VAL A 32 -10.52 9.78 13.21
N SER A 33 -11.65 10.49 13.34
CA SER A 33 -12.21 10.87 14.67
C SER A 33 -12.55 9.64 15.51
N ALA A 34 -13.19 8.62 14.93
CA ALA A 34 -13.53 7.39 15.63
C ALA A 34 -12.29 6.65 16.14
N PHE A 35 -11.25 6.53 15.29
CA PHE A 35 -9.97 5.92 15.71
C PHE A 35 -9.29 6.74 16.80
N SER A 36 -9.27 8.07 16.69
CA SER A 36 -8.68 8.96 17.70
C SER A 36 -9.36 8.85 19.07
N GLY A 37 -10.65 8.50 19.09
CA GLY A 37 -11.41 8.29 20.34
C GLY A 37 -11.12 6.98 21.06
N ILE A 38 -10.36 6.06 20.43
CA ILE A 38 -9.98 4.78 21.05
C ILE A 38 -8.67 4.95 21.81
N ASP A 39 -8.64 4.58 23.10
CA ASP A 39 -7.40 4.44 23.83
C ASP A 39 -6.79 3.05 23.59
N PRO A 40 -5.71 2.94 22.80
CA PRO A 40 -5.15 1.63 22.48
C PRO A 40 -4.49 0.93 23.67
N ARG A 41 -4.24 1.62 24.76
CA ARG A 41 -3.62 1.02 25.98
C ARG A 41 -4.50 -0.03 26.64
N GLY A 42 -5.82 0.02 26.39
CA GLY A 42 -6.78 -0.97 26.87
C GLY A 42 -6.83 -2.26 26.03
N LEU A 43 -6.14 -2.32 24.88
CA LEU A 43 -6.13 -3.46 23.98
C LEU A 43 -4.96 -4.41 24.29
N ASN A 44 -5.07 -5.70 23.94
CA ASN A 44 -3.92 -6.61 23.98
C ASN A 44 -2.85 -6.24 22.94
N ALA A 45 -1.65 -6.82 23.02
CA ALA A 45 -0.49 -6.43 22.20
C ALA A 45 -0.77 -6.50 20.67
N ASN A 46 -1.39 -7.60 20.22
CA ASN A 46 -1.71 -7.77 18.79
C ASN A 46 -2.85 -6.84 18.33
N GLU A 47 -3.83 -6.59 19.19
CA GLU A 47 -4.89 -5.63 18.90
C GLU A 47 -4.37 -4.20 18.85
N GLN A 48 -3.45 -3.81 19.75
CA GLN A 48 -2.76 -2.52 19.68
C GLN A 48 -2.01 -2.37 18.37
N LEU A 49 -1.29 -3.39 17.94
CA LEU A 49 -0.53 -3.35 16.71
C LEU A 49 -1.45 -3.26 15.50
N ALA A 50 -2.54 -4.04 15.47
CA ALA A 50 -3.56 -3.96 14.43
C ALA A 50 -4.22 -2.58 14.39
N TYR A 51 -4.53 -1.99 15.55
CA TYR A 51 -5.05 -0.62 15.66
C TYR A 51 -4.10 0.39 14.99
N TRP A 52 -2.81 0.37 15.33
CA TRP A 52 -1.84 1.32 14.80
C TRP A 52 -1.63 1.15 13.29
N LEU A 53 -1.57 -0.07 12.78
CA LEU A 53 -1.46 -0.35 11.35
C LEU A 53 -2.67 0.16 10.56
N ASN A 54 -3.88 -0.06 11.09
CA ASN A 54 -5.11 0.40 10.47
C ASN A 54 -5.22 1.92 10.50
N PHE A 55 -4.92 2.53 11.65
CA PHE A 55 -4.99 3.98 11.80
C PHE A 55 -3.98 4.70 10.91
N ARG A 56 -2.74 4.21 10.89
CA ARG A 56 -1.72 4.69 9.96
C ARG A 56 -2.17 4.61 8.50
N THR A 57 -2.73 3.48 8.11
CA THR A 57 -3.24 3.27 6.74
C THR A 57 -4.32 4.29 6.39
N LEU A 58 -5.25 4.55 7.32
CA LEU A 58 -6.31 5.54 7.16
C LEU A 58 -5.75 6.96 6.98
N LEU A 59 -4.81 7.38 7.83
CA LEU A 59 -4.16 8.68 7.74
C LEU A 59 -3.37 8.85 6.44
N LEU A 60 -2.67 7.81 6.00
CA LEU A 60 -1.91 7.83 4.76
C LEU A 60 -2.83 7.98 3.53
N ILE A 61 -3.95 7.25 3.50
CA ILE A 61 -4.95 7.36 2.45
C ILE A 61 -5.54 8.77 2.44
N LYS A 62 -5.88 9.34 3.61
CA LYS A 62 -6.37 10.72 3.74
C LYS A 62 -5.36 11.73 3.18
N ALA A 63 -4.11 11.67 3.64
CA ALA A 63 -3.05 12.58 3.21
C ALA A 63 -2.83 12.52 1.69
N THR A 64 -2.86 11.30 1.11
CA THR A 64 -2.71 11.12 -0.33
C THR A 64 -3.89 11.68 -1.10
N ALA A 65 -5.13 11.44 -0.63
CA ALA A 65 -6.35 11.94 -1.27
C ALA A 65 -6.39 13.47 -1.29
N GLN A 66 -5.91 14.14 -0.25
CA GLN A 66 -5.82 15.61 -0.19
C GLN A 66 -4.92 16.19 -1.29
N GLN A 67 -3.87 15.47 -1.66
CA GLN A 67 -2.90 15.89 -2.69
C GLN A 67 -3.24 15.40 -4.10
N PHE A 68 -4.14 14.41 -4.23
CA PHE A 68 -4.56 13.89 -5.53
C PHE A 68 -5.41 14.93 -6.30
N PRO A 69 -5.24 15.12 -7.64
CA PRO A 69 -4.41 14.35 -8.58
C PRO A 69 -2.95 14.85 -8.72
N SER A 70 -2.58 15.98 -8.10
CA SER A 70 -1.25 16.61 -8.24
C SER A 70 -0.14 15.88 -7.44
N ALA A 71 -0.30 14.60 -7.24
CA ALA A 71 0.54 13.76 -6.43
C ALA A 71 1.97 13.63 -6.99
N LYS A 72 2.96 13.94 -6.16
CA LYS A 72 4.40 13.81 -6.48
C LYS A 72 5.08 12.93 -5.43
N PRO A 73 4.95 11.58 -5.51
CA PRO A 73 5.42 10.67 -4.46
C PRO A 73 6.89 10.83 -4.10
N ALA A 74 7.76 11.13 -5.06
CA ALA A 74 9.18 11.35 -4.79
C ALA A 74 9.40 12.49 -3.78
N GLN A 75 8.67 13.58 -3.92
CA GLN A 75 8.76 14.73 -3.00
C GLN A 75 8.20 14.41 -1.61
N TRP A 76 7.13 13.62 -1.54
CA TRP A 76 6.51 13.27 -0.26
C TRP A 76 7.39 12.43 0.62
N LEU A 77 8.21 11.56 0.01
CA LEU A 77 9.05 10.61 0.74
C LEU A 77 10.48 11.15 0.97
N GLU A 78 10.74 12.42 0.62
CA GLU A 78 11.99 13.09 0.95
C GLU A 78 12.11 13.31 2.48
N PRO A 79 13.30 13.15 3.05
CA PRO A 79 13.53 13.42 4.47
C PRO A 79 13.08 14.83 4.84
N GLY A 80 12.30 14.94 5.91
CA GLY A 80 11.78 16.23 6.41
C GLY A 80 10.56 16.77 5.69
N ASN A 81 10.05 16.09 4.65
CA ASN A 81 8.79 16.49 4.02
C ASN A 81 7.61 16.33 4.99
N ALA A 82 6.72 17.32 5.01
CA ALA A 82 5.57 17.34 5.90
C ALA A 82 4.55 16.24 5.63
N PHE A 83 4.60 15.57 4.48
CA PHE A 83 3.63 14.52 4.13
C PHE A 83 3.53 13.38 5.17
N LEU A 84 4.66 12.94 5.70
CA LEU A 84 4.67 11.91 6.75
C LEU A 84 4.81 12.49 8.17
N THR A 85 5.29 13.74 8.31
CA THR A 85 5.64 14.32 9.63
C THR A 85 4.63 15.33 10.15
N ALA A 86 3.67 15.79 9.32
CA ALA A 86 2.59 16.65 9.79
C ALA A 86 1.72 15.94 10.83
N ARG A 87 1.34 16.66 11.91
CA ARG A 87 0.41 16.17 12.93
C ARG A 87 -0.97 16.05 12.32
N MET A 88 -1.55 14.87 12.35
CA MET A 88 -2.81 14.57 11.66
C MET A 88 -3.90 14.03 12.58
N ALA A 89 -3.54 13.58 13.77
CA ALA A 89 -4.48 12.98 14.72
C ALA A 89 -4.01 13.16 16.15
N ASN A 90 -4.97 13.17 17.09
CA ASN A 90 -4.70 13.14 18.51
C ASN A 90 -5.22 11.82 19.09
N VAL A 91 -4.38 11.07 19.79
CA VAL A 91 -4.75 9.80 20.46
C VAL A 91 -4.33 9.89 21.92
N ALA A 92 -5.28 9.72 22.81
CA ALA A 92 -5.05 9.79 24.27
C ALA A 92 -4.25 11.06 24.70
N GLY A 93 -4.54 12.21 24.07
CA GLY A 93 -3.90 13.51 24.36
C GLY A 93 -2.55 13.75 23.66
N VAL A 94 -2.10 12.83 22.80
CA VAL A 94 -0.84 12.96 22.06
C VAL A 94 -1.12 13.23 20.58
N ASP A 95 -0.57 14.34 20.06
CA ASP A 95 -0.62 14.66 18.64
C ASP A 95 0.38 13.80 17.86
N LEU A 96 -0.12 13.08 16.87
CA LEU A 96 0.65 12.11 16.10
C LEU A 96 0.65 12.43 14.60
N SER A 97 1.81 12.20 14.00
CA SER A 97 2.02 12.11 12.56
C SER A 97 2.03 10.63 12.10
N ILE A 98 2.03 10.41 10.79
CA ILE A 98 2.22 9.06 10.23
C ILE A 98 3.59 8.50 10.64
N ALA A 99 4.63 9.33 10.65
CA ALA A 99 5.98 8.92 11.05
C ALA A 99 6.06 8.52 12.53
N ASP A 100 5.32 9.18 13.43
CA ASP A 100 5.26 8.79 14.84
C ASP A 100 4.59 7.41 14.98
N ILE A 101 3.53 7.16 14.22
CA ILE A 101 2.87 5.84 14.23
C ILE A 101 3.79 4.77 13.65
N ASP A 102 4.56 5.08 12.59
CA ASP A 102 5.59 4.16 12.08
C ASP A 102 6.60 3.80 13.18
N ALA A 103 7.07 4.78 13.95
CA ALA A 103 7.99 4.54 15.06
C ALA A 103 7.35 3.67 16.16
N ILE A 104 6.08 3.93 16.51
CA ILE A 104 5.32 3.11 17.48
C ILE A 104 5.20 1.65 17.02
N VAL A 105 4.88 1.43 15.74
CA VAL A 105 4.74 0.10 15.15
C VAL A 105 6.08 -0.62 15.11
N LEU A 106 7.13 0.05 14.63
CA LEU A 106 8.46 -0.55 14.48
C LEU A 106 9.13 -0.85 15.83
N ALA A 107 8.86 -0.07 16.88
CA ALA A 107 9.31 -0.37 18.23
C ALA A 107 8.73 -1.68 18.79
N ARG A 108 7.62 -2.17 18.22
CA ARG A 108 6.98 -3.44 18.59
C ARG A 108 7.27 -4.58 17.62
N ALA A 109 8.25 -4.39 16.73
CA ALA A 109 8.59 -5.38 15.68
C ALA A 109 9.20 -6.69 16.23
N ALA A 110 9.72 -6.70 17.46
CA ALA A 110 10.21 -7.91 18.10
C ALA A 110 9.07 -8.95 18.19
N GLY A 111 9.25 -10.11 17.56
CA GLY A 111 8.22 -11.15 17.46
C GLY A 111 7.31 -11.05 16.22
N HIS A 112 7.39 -9.97 15.44
CA HIS A 112 6.61 -9.78 14.21
C HIS A 112 7.53 -9.58 12.99
N PRO A 113 8.17 -10.61 12.45
CA PRO A 113 9.20 -10.48 11.42
C PRO A 113 8.70 -9.89 10.09
N HIS A 114 7.39 -9.83 9.91
CA HIS A 114 6.76 -9.28 8.70
C HIS A 114 6.10 -7.91 8.90
N ILE A 115 6.29 -7.27 10.07
CA ILE A 115 5.63 -6.00 10.42
C ILE A 115 5.86 -4.88 9.41
N VAL A 116 7.06 -4.83 8.82
CA VAL A 116 7.45 -3.85 7.80
C VAL A 116 6.48 -3.85 6.62
N TYR A 117 5.94 -5.01 6.26
CA TYR A 117 5.02 -5.17 5.13
C TYR A 117 3.59 -4.74 5.44
N GLY A 118 3.28 -4.49 6.71
CA GLY A 118 2.05 -3.85 7.15
C GLY A 118 2.07 -2.32 7.06
N LEU A 119 3.18 -1.71 6.60
CA LEU A 119 3.38 -0.28 6.48
C LEU A 119 3.38 0.16 4.99
N PRO A 120 2.25 0.14 4.29
CA PRO A 120 2.18 0.55 2.89
C PRO A 120 2.61 2.00 2.70
N LEU A 121 3.05 2.35 1.49
CA LEU A 121 3.20 3.70 1.01
C LEU A 121 2.30 3.90 -0.22
N PRO A 122 1.97 5.14 -0.59
CA PRO A 122 1.10 5.41 -1.73
C PRO A 122 1.84 5.25 -3.08
N VAL A 123 2.74 4.28 -3.16
CA VAL A 123 3.54 3.97 -4.36
C VAL A 123 3.50 2.47 -4.68
N ARG A 124 3.67 2.14 -5.95
CA ARG A 124 3.65 0.74 -6.41
C ARG A 124 4.86 -0.06 -5.93
N GLU A 125 5.94 0.59 -5.61
CA GLU A 125 7.20 0.00 -5.14
C GLU A 125 7.23 -0.26 -3.63
N ALA A 126 6.09 -0.10 -2.94
CA ALA A 126 5.88 -0.44 -1.54
C ALA A 126 4.83 -1.57 -1.39
N PRO A 127 4.66 -2.13 -0.19
CA PRO A 127 3.57 -3.06 0.11
C PRO A 127 2.21 -2.48 -0.28
N ALA A 128 1.33 -3.33 -0.75
CA ALA A 128 -0.01 -2.93 -1.18
C ALA A 128 -0.87 -2.48 0.02
N PHE A 129 -1.82 -1.58 -0.24
CA PHE A 129 -2.84 -1.25 0.75
C PHE A 129 -3.70 -2.50 1.03
N PRO A 130 -3.98 -2.83 2.30
CA PRO A 130 -4.84 -3.95 2.63
C PRO A 130 -6.28 -3.67 2.21
N ARG A 131 -6.98 -4.68 1.70
CA ARG A 131 -8.42 -4.57 1.39
C ARG A 131 -9.30 -4.68 2.62
N GLN A 132 -8.79 -5.31 3.67
CA GLN A 132 -9.47 -5.46 4.95
C GLN A 132 -8.58 -4.92 6.07
N ALA A 133 -9.21 -4.45 7.14
CA ALA A 133 -8.47 -4.03 8.32
C ALA A 133 -7.77 -5.22 8.99
N TYR A 134 -6.56 -4.99 9.47
CA TYR A 134 -5.86 -5.95 10.32
C TYR A 134 -6.66 -6.22 11.60
N ARG A 135 -6.60 -7.44 12.08
CA ARG A 135 -7.22 -7.88 13.35
C ARG A 135 -6.16 -8.55 14.20
N GLY A 136 -6.19 -8.32 15.51
CA GLY A 136 -5.21 -8.91 16.43
C GLY A 136 -5.11 -10.43 16.32
N ALA A 137 -6.26 -11.12 16.16
CA ALA A 137 -6.33 -12.58 16.08
C ALA A 137 -5.65 -13.20 14.83
N THR A 138 -5.54 -12.44 13.73
CA THR A 138 -4.99 -12.93 12.44
C THR A 138 -3.74 -12.16 12.00
N LEU A 139 -3.24 -11.25 12.86
CA LEU A 139 -2.23 -10.26 12.50
C LEU A 139 -0.98 -10.87 11.83
N ASP A 140 -0.37 -11.88 12.44
CA ASP A 140 0.86 -12.47 11.92
C ASP A 140 0.64 -13.18 10.57
N ALA A 141 -0.52 -13.85 10.43
CA ALA A 141 -0.89 -14.49 9.17
C ALA A 141 -1.12 -13.46 8.07
N ASP A 142 -1.81 -12.35 8.38
CA ASP A 142 -2.10 -11.27 7.44
C ASP A 142 -0.81 -10.55 7.02
N LEU A 143 0.10 -10.28 7.95
CA LEU A 143 1.41 -9.68 7.69
C LEU A 143 2.30 -10.61 6.85
N ALA A 144 2.31 -11.90 7.15
CA ALA A 144 3.05 -12.89 6.36
C ALA A 144 2.49 -13.01 4.93
N ALA A 145 1.18 -12.93 4.77
CA ALA A 145 0.54 -12.90 3.45
C ALA A 145 0.92 -11.63 2.67
N ALA A 146 0.89 -10.45 3.33
CA ALA A 146 1.30 -9.19 2.75
C ALA A 146 2.77 -9.22 2.31
N ALA A 147 3.67 -9.79 3.13
CA ALA A 147 5.09 -9.95 2.82
C ALA A 147 5.30 -10.81 1.58
N ARG A 148 4.70 -12.00 1.53
CA ARG A 148 4.80 -12.89 0.37
C ARG A 148 4.20 -12.27 -0.88
N GLY A 149 3.02 -11.66 -0.77
CA GLY A 149 2.35 -10.99 -1.89
C GLY A 149 3.19 -9.85 -2.47
N PHE A 150 3.86 -9.08 -1.61
CA PHE A 150 4.73 -8.00 -2.05
C PHE A 150 6.01 -8.52 -2.72
N ILE A 151 6.76 -9.40 -2.08
CA ILE A 151 8.06 -9.87 -2.57
C ILE A 151 7.91 -10.64 -3.91
N ASN A 152 6.87 -11.44 -4.06
CA ASN A 152 6.63 -12.22 -5.28
C ASN A 152 5.90 -11.44 -6.39
N ARG A 153 5.48 -10.21 -6.14
CA ARG A 153 4.87 -9.38 -7.15
C ARG A 153 5.87 -9.06 -8.27
N SER A 154 5.42 -9.22 -9.51
CA SER A 154 6.25 -8.99 -10.68
C SER A 154 6.90 -7.60 -10.67
N GLY A 155 8.21 -7.54 -10.90
CA GLY A 155 8.99 -6.31 -10.99
C GLY A 155 9.39 -5.68 -9.66
N VAL A 156 8.97 -6.23 -8.50
CA VAL A 156 9.38 -5.76 -7.16
C VAL A 156 10.80 -6.20 -6.88
N VAL A 157 11.09 -7.50 -6.98
CA VAL A 157 12.45 -8.03 -6.87
C VAL A 157 12.92 -8.41 -8.27
N ARG A 158 14.04 -7.84 -8.70
CA ARG A 158 14.67 -8.14 -9.99
C ARG A 158 16.08 -8.66 -9.76
N THR A 159 16.46 -9.69 -10.50
CA THR A 159 17.78 -10.28 -10.40
C THR A 159 18.54 -10.13 -11.72
N LYS A 160 19.82 -9.77 -11.65
CA LYS A 160 20.74 -9.74 -12.78
C LYS A 160 22.12 -10.18 -12.31
N ALA A 161 22.63 -11.26 -12.89
CA ALA A 161 23.87 -11.92 -12.43
C ALA A 161 23.79 -12.20 -10.91
N ASP A 162 24.74 -11.71 -10.14
CA ASP A 162 24.88 -11.87 -8.69
C ASP A 162 24.15 -10.78 -7.86
N ALA A 163 23.42 -9.88 -8.50
CA ALA A 163 22.74 -8.77 -7.83
C ALA A 163 21.22 -8.95 -7.82
N ALA A 164 20.60 -8.66 -6.68
CA ALA A 164 19.14 -8.47 -6.56
C ALA A 164 18.83 -6.99 -6.37
N THR A 165 18.04 -6.43 -7.28
CA THR A 165 17.51 -5.07 -7.18
C THR A 165 16.18 -5.11 -6.45
N ILE A 166 16.08 -4.39 -5.34
CA ILE A 166 14.89 -4.36 -4.46
C ILE A 166 14.45 -2.93 -4.18
N PRO A 167 13.16 -2.69 -3.89
CA PRO A 167 12.67 -1.36 -3.59
C PRO A 167 13.44 -0.72 -2.43
N ARG A 168 13.72 0.57 -2.56
CA ARG A 168 14.35 1.39 -1.53
C ARG A 168 13.61 1.28 -0.19
N PHE A 169 12.30 1.17 -0.23
CA PHE A 169 11.45 0.90 0.93
C PHE A 169 11.95 -0.27 1.80
N VAL A 170 12.38 -1.38 1.19
CA VAL A 170 12.86 -2.57 1.90
C VAL A 170 14.26 -2.33 2.47
N LEU A 171 15.14 -1.72 1.67
CA LEU A 171 16.51 -1.39 2.12
C LEU A 171 16.53 -0.42 3.30
N ASP A 172 15.70 0.62 3.29
CA ASP A 172 15.62 1.60 4.37
C ASP A 172 15.12 0.99 5.70
N ARG A 173 14.44 -0.17 5.62
CA ARG A 173 13.95 -0.93 6.78
C ARG A 173 14.78 -2.16 7.11
N ARG A 174 15.95 -2.30 6.53
CA ARG A 174 16.87 -3.42 6.73
C ARG A 174 17.13 -3.75 8.19
N ALA A 175 17.24 -2.74 9.06
CA ALA A 175 17.44 -2.92 10.50
C ALA A 175 16.35 -3.80 11.16
N HIS A 176 15.13 -3.82 10.59
CA HIS A 176 13.99 -4.63 11.06
C HIS A 176 13.86 -5.96 10.30
N LEU A 177 14.75 -6.24 9.34
CA LEU A 177 14.72 -7.40 8.44
C LEU A 177 16.01 -8.23 8.50
N GLY A 178 16.73 -8.15 9.63
CA GLY A 178 17.95 -8.93 9.88
C GLY A 178 19.21 -8.09 10.07
N GLY A 179 19.21 -6.80 9.73
CA GLY A 179 20.28 -5.84 10.04
C GLY A 179 21.31 -5.63 8.93
N ASP A 180 21.70 -6.66 8.19
CA ASP A 180 22.66 -6.57 7.11
C ASP A 180 22.13 -7.13 5.77
N ASP A 181 22.91 -7.03 4.71
CA ASP A 181 22.50 -7.46 3.37
C ASP A 181 22.38 -8.99 3.26
N ALA A 182 23.20 -9.76 3.99
CA ALA A 182 23.14 -11.21 3.97
C ALA A 182 21.87 -11.72 4.66
N ALA A 183 21.53 -11.16 5.83
CA ALA A 183 20.30 -11.46 6.55
C ALA A 183 19.07 -11.02 5.76
N LEU A 184 19.12 -9.84 5.10
CA LEU A 184 18.03 -9.39 4.23
C LEU A 184 17.86 -10.31 3.02
N LEU A 185 18.93 -10.79 2.39
CA LEU A 185 18.83 -11.79 1.31
C LEU A 185 18.21 -13.09 1.80
N MET A 186 18.57 -13.56 3.00
CA MET A 186 17.93 -14.75 3.60
C MET A 186 16.45 -14.52 3.85
N HIS A 187 16.08 -13.35 4.37
CA HIS A 187 14.68 -12.96 4.57
C HIS A 187 13.90 -12.95 3.24
N LEU A 188 14.45 -12.34 2.19
CA LEU A 188 13.81 -12.35 0.86
C LEU A 188 13.62 -13.76 0.30
N ARG A 189 14.64 -14.64 0.47
CA ARG A 189 14.57 -16.04 0.04
C ARG A 189 13.48 -16.82 0.78
N SER A 190 13.30 -16.57 2.08
CA SER A 190 12.26 -17.23 2.90
C SER A 190 10.83 -16.89 2.47
N LEU A 191 10.64 -15.73 1.81
CA LEU A 191 9.35 -15.25 1.31
C LEU A 191 9.13 -15.57 -0.16
N ALA A 192 10.21 -15.86 -0.90
CA ALA A 192 10.17 -16.07 -2.34
C ALA A 192 9.45 -17.36 -2.71
N ASP A 193 8.67 -17.32 -3.78
CA ASP A 193 8.18 -18.52 -4.46
C ASP A 193 9.34 -19.27 -5.15
N ASN A 194 9.06 -20.45 -5.67
CA ASN A 194 10.08 -21.29 -6.31
C ASN A 194 10.80 -20.57 -7.47
N LYS A 195 10.07 -19.76 -8.25
CA LYS A 195 10.61 -19.04 -9.40
C LYS A 195 11.55 -17.91 -9.00
N LEU A 196 11.14 -17.12 -8.02
CA LEU A 196 11.95 -16.03 -7.48
C LEU A 196 13.11 -16.58 -6.63
N GLY A 197 12.85 -17.62 -5.82
CA GLY A 197 13.85 -18.29 -4.99
C GLY A 197 15.03 -18.84 -5.79
N ALA A 198 14.75 -19.51 -6.92
CA ALA A 198 15.79 -19.98 -7.83
C ALA A 198 16.67 -18.82 -8.37
N LYS A 199 16.06 -17.68 -8.68
CA LYS A 199 16.80 -16.48 -9.13
C LYS A 199 17.60 -15.82 -8.01
N LEU A 200 17.04 -15.73 -6.81
CA LEU A 200 17.71 -15.17 -5.64
C LEU A 200 18.85 -16.06 -5.12
N GLY A 201 18.87 -17.34 -5.46
CA GLY A 201 19.93 -18.27 -5.08
C GLY A 201 21.34 -17.80 -5.46
N ALA A 202 21.47 -17.21 -6.65
CA ALA A 202 22.75 -16.68 -7.15
C ALA A 202 23.08 -15.25 -6.66
N ALA A 203 22.14 -14.56 -6.04
CA ALA A 203 22.34 -13.18 -5.60
C ALA A 203 23.21 -13.13 -4.33
N THR A 204 24.27 -12.34 -4.37
CA THR A 204 25.17 -12.05 -3.23
C THR A 204 25.18 -10.59 -2.84
N ARG A 205 24.61 -9.71 -3.68
CA ARG A 205 24.55 -8.26 -3.49
C ARG A 205 23.15 -7.73 -3.64
N LEU A 206 22.86 -6.66 -2.91
CA LEU A 206 21.62 -5.90 -3.04
C LEU A 206 21.87 -4.56 -3.73
N ALA A 207 20.91 -4.13 -4.56
CA ALA A 207 20.93 -2.83 -5.21
C ALA A 207 19.56 -2.13 -5.01
N PRO A 208 19.53 -0.81 -4.81
CA PRO A 208 18.27 -0.08 -4.64
C PRO A 208 17.51 0.07 -5.94
N ASP A 209 16.20 -0.10 -5.87
CA ASP A 209 15.25 0.41 -6.85
C ASP A 209 14.64 1.71 -6.30
N ASN A 210 14.98 2.81 -6.94
CA ASN A 210 14.54 4.15 -6.52
C ASN A 210 13.27 4.63 -7.25
N ARG A 211 12.59 3.77 -8.00
CA ARG A 211 11.31 4.11 -8.64
C ARG A 211 10.26 4.39 -7.58
N LEU A 212 9.43 5.41 -7.83
CA LEU A 212 8.31 5.80 -6.99
C LEU A 212 7.14 6.17 -7.89
N THR A 213 6.27 5.22 -8.17
CA THR A 213 5.09 5.38 -9.01
C THR A 213 3.84 5.44 -8.14
N LEU A 214 3.04 6.51 -8.26
CA LEU A 214 1.82 6.66 -7.48
C LEU A 214 0.91 5.42 -7.63
N ASN A 215 0.45 4.91 -6.51
CA ASN A 215 -0.48 3.78 -6.45
C ASN A 215 -1.93 4.25 -6.50
N ALA A 216 -2.33 4.88 -7.61
CA ALA A 216 -3.70 5.33 -7.86
C ALA A 216 -4.39 4.43 -8.88
N PHE A 217 -5.68 4.17 -8.66
CA PHE A 217 -6.52 3.55 -9.68
C PHE A 217 -6.68 4.51 -10.85
N ALA A 218 -6.33 4.05 -12.04
CA ALA A 218 -6.56 4.81 -13.28
C ALA A 218 -8.06 4.78 -13.60
N GLU A 219 -8.77 5.84 -13.23
CA GLU A 219 -10.13 6.03 -13.72
C GLU A 219 -10.03 6.35 -15.20
N ARG A 220 -10.57 5.48 -16.06
CA ARG A 220 -10.83 5.84 -17.45
C ARG A 220 -11.84 6.98 -17.40
N SER A 221 -11.51 8.11 -18.00
CA SER A 221 -12.46 9.21 -18.11
C SER A 221 -13.70 8.70 -18.83
N PHE A 222 -14.89 9.06 -18.39
CA PHE A 222 -16.14 8.72 -19.09
C PHE A 222 -16.09 9.15 -20.56
N ALA A 223 -15.32 10.18 -20.90
CA ALA A 223 -15.05 10.62 -22.27
C ALA A 223 -14.39 9.55 -23.16
N ASP A 224 -13.60 8.64 -22.59
CA ASP A 224 -12.96 7.56 -23.37
C ASP A 224 -13.88 6.33 -23.56
N GLN A 225 -14.96 6.21 -22.78
CA GLN A 225 -15.90 5.09 -22.91
C GLN A 225 -16.97 5.34 -23.97
N ASP A 226 -17.37 6.60 -24.20
CA ASP A 226 -18.46 6.95 -25.12
C ASP A 226 -18.02 7.12 -26.58
N LEU A 227 -16.73 7.24 -26.87
CA LEU A 227 -16.24 7.50 -28.23
C LEU A 227 -15.95 6.23 -29.05
N HIS A 228 -15.91 5.04 -28.44
CA HIS A 228 -15.63 3.80 -29.16
C HIS A 228 -16.72 2.70 -29.01
N GLY A 229 -17.79 2.97 -28.26
CA GLY A 229 -18.99 2.13 -28.19
C GLY A 229 -20.04 2.62 -29.18
N GLY A 230 -19.70 2.76 -30.45
CA GLY A 230 -20.64 3.21 -31.47
C GLY A 230 -21.88 2.33 -31.51
N PHE A 231 -23.01 2.88 -31.07
CA PHE A 231 -24.32 2.41 -31.46
C PHE A 231 -24.41 2.48 -32.99
N ARG A 232 -24.21 1.36 -33.68
CA ARG A 232 -24.60 1.22 -35.09
C ARG A 232 -26.11 1.09 -35.12
N PRO A 233 -26.87 2.07 -35.64
CA PRO A 233 -28.26 1.83 -35.91
C PRO A 233 -28.32 0.76 -36.98
N THR A 234 -28.95 -0.36 -36.66
CA THR A 234 -29.33 -1.37 -37.67
C THR A 234 -30.21 -0.69 -38.72
N ALA A 235 -29.69 -0.56 -39.92
CA ALA A 235 -30.48 -0.12 -41.07
C ALA A 235 -31.68 -1.06 -41.22
N GLY A 236 -32.86 -0.56 -40.96
CA GLY A 236 -34.09 -1.29 -41.18
C GLY A 236 -34.18 -1.70 -42.63
N ALA A 237 -34.40 -3.00 -42.85
CA ALA A 237 -34.73 -3.54 -44.13
C ALA A 237 -36.08 -2.94 -44.61
N GLY A 238 -36.00 -1.99 -45.53
CA GLY A 238 -37.14 -1.49 -46.26
C GLY A 238 -37.66 -2.56 -47.18
N GLY A 239 -38.80 -3.14 -46.84
CA GLY A 239 -39.54 -4.01 -47.72
C GLY A 239 -40.07 -3.25 -48.92
N GLY A 240 -39.60 -3.54 -50.11
CA GLY A 240 -40.20 -3.16 -51.34
C GLY A 240 -41.45 -4.01 -51.60
N ALA A 241 -42.61 -3.35 -51.64
CA ALA A 241 -43.78 -3.93 -52.25
C ALA A 241 -43.85 -3.47 -53.73
N GLY A 242 -43.76 -4.41 -54.64
CA GLY A 242 -44.06 -4.21 -56.04
C GLY A 242 -45.54 -4.36 -56.33
N SER A 243 -45.97 -3.75 -57.30
CA SER A 243 -47.17 -4.04 -58.08
C SER A 243 -46.82 -4.03 -59.53
#